data_3cef990284744c3308babc9aee298c1d
#
_entry.id   3cef990284744c3308babc9aee298c1d
#
_cell.length_a   1.000
_cell.length_b   1.000
_cell.length_c   1.000
_cell.angle_alpha   90.00
_cell.angle_beta   90.00
_cell.angle_gamma   90.00
#
_symmetry.space_group_name_H-M   'P 1'
#
loop_
_entity.id
_entity.type
_entity.pdbx_description
1 polymer ?
#
loop_
_entity_poly.entity_id
_entity_poly.type
_entity_poly.pdbx_seq_one_letter_code
_entity_poly.pdbx_strand_id
1 'polypeptide(L)'
;MADDTAQAGYIVEQILENREAGITLKSQAVLFRTSHHSASLEVELTRRNIPFVKFGGLKFLEAAHIKDVLAVLRWAQNIRDRVAGFRVAQLLPGFGPSSAARLLDRVAESPNAIDALSGFRPPAATAEHWQQFEATIGMLRRNAAGWPSELDLVCRWYGPHLERIHEDAALRQADLLQLAQIAST
;
A
#
# COMPACT_ATOMS: atom_id res chain seq x y z
N MET A 1 23.45 13.21 6.30
CA MET A 1 22.26 12.79 7.09
C MET A 1 22.32 11.29 7.17
N ALA A 2 22.19 10.69 8.34
CA ALA A 2 22.05 9.25 8.43
C ALA A 2 20.73 8.89 7.73
N ASP A 3 20.79 7.89 6.85
CA ASP A 3 19.65 7.35 6.15
C ASP A 3 18.68 6.74 7.19
N ASP A 4 17.38 7.07 7.10
CA ASP A 4 16.34 6.56 8.02
C ASP A 4 16.33 5.02 8.07
N THR A 5 16.70 4.38 6.97
CA THR A 5 16.83 2.92 6.87
C THR A 5 18.02 2.40 7.68
N ALA A 6 19.17 3.06 7.58
CA ALA A 6 20.35 2.71 8.38
C ALA A 6 20.08 2.91 9.87
N GLN A 7 19.35 3.98 10.24
CA GLN A 7 18.93 4.21 11.61
C GLN A 7 17.98 3.12 12.12
N ALA A 8 16.99 2.74 11.32
CA ALA A 8 16.06 1.67 11.65
C ALA A 8 16.80 0.33 11.85
N GLY A 9 17.74 -0.01 10.96
CA GLY A 9 18.58 -1.19 11.08
C GLY A 9 19.38 -1.22 12.38
N TYR A 10 20.05 -0.13 12.71
CA TYR A 10 20.80 0.01 13.96
C TYR A 10 19.91 -0.19 15.20
N ILE A 11 18.72 0.45 15.23
CA ILE A 11 17.78 0.31 16.36
C ILE A 11 17.36 -1.15 16.51
N VAL A 12 17.06 -1.84 15.42
CA VAL A 12 16.65 -3.25 15.47
C VAL A 12 17.80 -4.15 15.98
N GLU A 13 19.03 -3.89 15.55
CA GLU A 13 20.21 -4.61 16.09
C GLU A 13 20.33 -4.42 17.59
N GLN A 14 20.20 -3.19 18.08
CA GLN A 14 20.22 -2.90 19.52
C GLN A 14 19.08 -3.61 20.30
N ILE A 15 17.88 -3.68 19.70
CA ILE A 15 16.75 -4.42 20.30
C ILE A 15 17.07 -5.90 20.43
N LEU A 16 17.72 -6.50 19.43
CA LEU A 16 18.08 -7.91 19.43
C LEU A 16 19.24 -8.20 20.40
N GLU A 17 20.27 -7.37 20.42
CA GLU A 17 21.39 -7.47 21.37
C GLU A 17 20.88 -7.39 22.82
N ASN A 18 20.00 -6.43 23.12
CA ASN A 18 19.39 -6.30 24.43
C ASN A 18 18.58 -7.56 24.82
N ARG A 19 17.86 -8.15 23.84
CA ARG A 19 17.12 -9.39 24.08
C ARG A 19 18.05 -10.56 24.39
N GLU A 20 19.17 -10.67 23.69
CA GLU A 20 20.20 -11.69 23.93
C GLU A 20 20.86 -11.49 25.31
N ALA A 21 21.00 -10.23 25.76
CA ALA A 21 21.47 -9.89 27.07
C ALA A 21 20.40 -10.12 28.20
N GLY A 22 19.21 -10.65 27.85
CA GLY A 22 18.16 -11.01 28.80
C GLY A 22 17.08 -9.95 29.02
N ILE A 23 17.12 -8.82 28.30
CA ILE A 23 16.08 -7.79 28.36
C ILE A 23 14.92 -8.20 27.45
N THR A 24 13.73 -8.42 28.02
CA THR A 24 12.58 -8.83 27.23
C THR A 24 12.13 -7.74 26.25
N LEU A 25 11.54 -8.11 25.10
CA LEU A 25 11.02 -7.13 24.14
C LEU A 25 9.99 -6.18 24.77
N LYS A 26 9.19 -6.65 25.72
CA LYS A 26 8.20 -5.85 26.44
C LYS A 26 8.81 -4.76 27.34
N SER A 27 10.07 -4.93 27.72
CA SER A 27 10.81 -3.99 28.56
C SER A 27 11.62 -2.96 27.74
N GLN A 28 11.51 -3.01 26.42
CA GLN A 28 12.20 -2.08 25.52
C GLN A 28 11.20 -1.11 24.89
N ALA A 29 11.58 0.15 24.76
CA ALA A 29 10.77 1.18 24.11
C ALA A 29 11.63 2.08 23.23
N VAL A 30 11.10 2.44 22.07
CA VAL A 30 11.70 3.44 21.17
C VAL A 30 10.78 4.65 21.11
N LEU A 31 11.33 5.85 21.36
CA LEU A 31 10.57 7.09 21.43
C LEU A 31 10.78 7.92 20.16
N PHE A 32 9.71 8.43 19.58
CA PHE A 32 9.70 9.30 18.40
C PHE A 32 9.05 10.64 18.71
N ARG A 33 9.53 11.69 18.06
CA ARG A 33 8.91 13.00 18.13
C ARG A 33 7.60 13.08 17.33
N THR A 34 7.57 12.41 16.19
CA THR A 34 6.40 12.36 15.28
C THR A 34 6.22 10.95 14.75
N SER A 35 5.01 10.58 14.35
CA SER A 35 4.71 9.27 13.77
C SER A 35 5.46 8.97 12.47
N HIS A 36 5.86 10.02 11.73
CA HIS A 36 6.63 9.91 10.50
C HIS A 36 7.97 9.20 10.71
N HIS A 37 8.68 9.55 11.80
CA HIS A 37 9.99 8.93 12.10
C HIS A 37 9.91 7.45 12.50
N SER A 38 8.72 6.91 12.76
CA SER A 38 8.59 5.49 13.10
C SER A 38 8.44 4.57 11.90
N ALA A 39 8.13 5.10 10.71
CA ALA A 39 7.72 4.31 9.56
C ALA A 39 8.79 3.29 9.12
N SER A 40 10.03 3.72 8.94
CA SER A 40 11.14 2.85 8.55
C SER A 40 11.41 1.75 9.59
N LEU A 41 11.32 2.09 10.87
CA LEU A 41 11.47 1.11 11.96
C LEU A 41 10.32 0.10 11.99
N GLU A 42 9.07 0.53 11.79
CA GLU A 42 7.91 -0.37 11.75
C GLU A 42 8.03 -1.39 10.62
N VAL A 43 8.51 -0.96 9.44
CA VAL A 43 8.77 -1.85 8.31
C VAL A 43 9.87 -2.85 8.64
N GLU A 44 10.99 -2.39 9.21
CA GLU A 44 12.13 -3.26 9.54
C GLU A 44 11.79 -4.27 10.64
N LEU A 45 11.04 -3.86 11.68
CA LEU A 45 10.54 -4.76 12.72
C LEU A 45 9.59 -5.82 12.13
N THR A 46 8.70 -5.41 11.22
CA THR A 46 7.77 -6.32 10.54
C THR A 46 8.52 -7.31 9.66
N ARG A 47 9.52 -6.87 8.90
CA ARG A 47 10.36 -7.70 8.03
C ARG A 47 11.08 -8.80 8.82
N ARG A 48 11.54 -8.48 10.02
CA ARG A 48 12.25 -9.41 10.90
C ARG A 48 11.34 -10.19 11.86
N ASN A 49 10.02 -10.07 11.69
CA ASN A 49 9.01 -10.70 12.56
C ASN A 49 9.21 -10.38 14.06
N ILE A 50 9.65 -9.16 14.38
CA ILE A 50 9.77 -8.69 15.76
C ILE A 50 8.44 -8.06 16.17
N PRO A 51 7.73 -8.62 17.18
CA PRO A 51 6.45 -8.07 17.61
C PRO A 51 6.64 -6.73 18.30
N PHE A 52 5.80 -5.75 17.98
CA PHE A 52 5.79 -4.44 18.61
C PHE A 52 4.37 -3.89 18.76
N VAL A 53 4.23 -2.93 19.68
CA VAL A 53 3.01 -2.14 19.86
C VAL A 53 3.37 -0.67 19.67
N LYS A 54 2.62 0.04 18.82
CA LYS A 54 2.75 1.49 18.67
C LYS A 54 1.70 2.18 19.50
N PHE A 55 2.14 3.08 20.37
CA PHE A 55 1.27 3.96 21.12
C PHE A 55 1.18 5.33 20.41
N GLY A 56 -0.05 5.76 20.14
CA GLY A 56 -0.33 6.99 19.37
C GLY A 56 -0.29 6.78 17.85
N GLY A 57 -1.41 7.05 17.20
CA GLY A 57 -1.60 6.88 15.77
C GLY A 57 -1.74 5.42 15.30
N LEU A 58 -2.06 5.26 14.02
CA LEU A 58 -2.07 3.94 13.35
C LEU A 58 -0.63 3.53 13.02
N LYS A 59 -0.39 2.22 13.00
CA LYS A 59 0.84 1.68 12.41
C LYS A 59 0.93 2.11 10.95
N PHE A 60 2.12 2.45 10.48
CA PHE A 60 2.34 2.97 9.13
C PHE A 60 1.69 2.09 8.06
N LEU A 61 1.96 0.78 8.09
CA LEU A 61 1.38 -0.18 7.13
C LEU A 61 -0.13 -0.44 7.33
N GLU A 62 -0.71 -0.01 8.45
CA GLU A 62 -2.14 -0.13 8.72
C GLU A 62 -2.94 1.09 8.27
N ALA A 63 -2.28 2.19 7.93
CA ALA A 63 -2.92 3.38 7.42
C ALA A 63 -3.73 3.10 6.15
N ALA A 64 -4.91 3.69 6.03
CA ALA A 64 -5.87 3.37 4.95
C ALA A 64 -5.26 3.59 3.56
N HIS A 65 -4.62 4.74 3.33
CA HIS A 65 -4.01 5.10 2.06
C HIS A 65 -2.80 4.20 1.68
N ILE A 66 -2.04 3.72 2.67
CA ILE A 66 -0.97 2.74 2.45
C ILE A 66 -1.57 1.39 2.03
N LYS A 67 -2.63 0.94 2.74
CA LYS A 67 -3.36 -0.28 2.37
C LYS A 67 -3.99 -0.18 0.97
N ASP A 68 -4.43 1.00 0.56
CA ASP A 68 -4.98 1.22 -0.78
C ASP A 68 -3.92 0.97 -1.85
N VAL A 69 -2.75 1.61 -1.73
CA VAL A 69 -1.63 1.42 -2.66
C VAL A 69 -1.16 -0.03 -2.68
N LEU A 70 -0.97 -0.65 -1.52
CA LEU A 70 -0.58 -2.06 -1.43
C LEU A 70 -1.64 -3.01 -2.01
N ALA A 71 -2.93 -2.67 -1.90
CA ALA A 71 -4.01 -3.44 -2.51
C ALA A 71 -3.95 -3.40 -4.05
N VAL A 72 -3.59 -2.26 -4.65
CA VAL A 72 -3.42 -2.15 -6.11
C VAL A 72 -2.29 -3.07 -6.59
N LEU A 73 -1.12 -3.03 -5.93
CA LEU A 73 0.01 -3.91 -6.26
C LEU A 73 -0.37 -5.39 -6.09
N ARG A 74 -1.00 -5.75 -4.97
CA ARG A 74 -1.44 -7.12 -4.69
C ARG A 74 -2.44 -7.62 -5.73
N TRP A 75 -3.42 -6.78 -6.10
CA TRP A 75 -4.42 -7.15 -7.09
C TRP A 75 -3.83 -7.25 -8.49
N ALA A 76 -2.89 -6.40 -8.84
CA ALA A 76 -2.15 -6.52 -10.09
C ALA A 76 -1.35 -7.83 -10.15
N GLN A 77 -0.73 -8.24 -9.06
CA GLN A 77 -0.02 -9.52 -8.96
C GLN A 77 -0.96 -10.72 -9.05
N ASN A 78 -2.08 -10.67 -8.33
CA ASN A 78 -3.12 -11.69 -8.36
C ASN A 78 -4.51 -11.06 -8.57
N ILE A 79 -4.93 -10.94 -9.84
CA ILE A 79 -6.19 -10.31 -10.21
C ILE A 79 -7.44 -11.06 -9.70
N ARG A 80 -7.28 -12.30 -9.23
CA ARG A 80 -8.34 -13.09 -8.58
C ARG A 80 -8.42 -12.89 -7.08
N ASP A 81 -7.52 -12.09 -6.48
CA ASP A 81 -7.64 -11.69 -5.08
C ASP A 81 -8.85 -10.75 -4.91
N ARG A 82 -9.97 -11.34 -4.46
CA ARG A 82 -11.25 -10.62 -4.28
C ARG A 82 -11.15 -9.51 -3.24
N VAL A 83 -10.35 -9.71 -2.18
CA VAL A 83 -10.23 -8.74 -1.09
C VAL A 83 -9.50 -7.49 -1.60
N ALA A 84 -8.35 -7.68 -2.23
CA ALA A 84 -7.59 -6.59 -2.83
C ALA A 84 -8.41 -5.90 -3.94
N GLY A 85 -9.01 -6.67 -4.85
CA GLY A 85 -9.80 -6.15 -5.95
C GLY A 85 -11.04 -5.37 -5.49
N PHE A 86 -11.73 -5.83 -4.45
CA PHE A 86 -12.89 -5.13 -3.89
C PHE A 86 -12.50 -3.76 -3.33
N ARG A 87 -11.36 -3.70 -2.63
CA ARG A 87 -10.81 -2.47 -2.11
C ARG A 87 -10.42 -1.50 -3.23
N VAL A 88 -9.68 -1.99 -4.22
CA VAL A 88 -9.18 -1.19 -5.36
C VAL A 88 -10.33 -0.62 -6.20
N ALA A 89 -11.33 -1.43 -6.51
CA ALA A 89 -12.49 -0.99 -7.31
C ALA A 89 -13.22 0.19 -6.66
N GLN A 90 -13.34 0.21 -5.33
CA GLN A 90 -14.01 1.28 -4.60
C GLN A 90 -13.19 2.59 -4.48
N LEU A 91 -11.93 2.59 -4.89
CA LEU A 91 -11.14 3.83 -5.03
C LEU A 91 -11.63 4.68 -6.22
N LEU A 92 -12.29 4.06 -7.19
CA LEU A 92 -12.80 4.76 -8.36
C LEU A 92 -14.09 5.56 -8.04
N PRO A 93 -14.25 6.77 -8.61
CA PRO A 93 -15.46 7.55 -8.41
C PRO A 93 -16.73 6.80 -8.82
N GLY A 94 -17.76 6.81 -7.99
CA GLY A 94 -19.03 6.16 -8.28
C GLY A 94 -19.02 4.63 -8.35
N PHE A 95 -17.90 3.99 -7.98
CA PHE A 95 -17.77 2.54 -7.98
C PHE A 95 -18.12 1.96 -6.61
N GLY A 96 -19.41 1.74 -6.39
CA GLY A 96 -19.91 1.20 -5.13
C GLY A 96 -19.72 -0.30 -4.97
N PRO A 97 -20.07 -0.86 -3.79
CA PRO A 97 -19.89 -2.29 -3.48
C PRO A 97 -20.52 -3.24 -4.50
N SER A 98 -21.72 -2.92 -5.01
CA SER A 98 -22.42 -3.72 -6.02
C SER A 98 -21.66 -3.79 -7.34
N SER A 99 -21.11 -2.67 -7.81
CA SER A 99 -20.30 -2.63 -9.04
C SER A 99 -18.98 -3.37 -8.85
N ALA A 100 -18.37 -3.24 -7.66
CA ALA A 100 -17.15 -3.98 -7.31
C ALA A 100 -17.41 -5.50 -7.33
N ALA A 101 -18.49 -5.96 -6.72
CA ALA A 101 -18.86 -7.38 -6.72
C ALA A 101 -19.04 -7.91 -8.16
N ARG A 102 -19.81 -7.22 -9.01
CA ARG A 102 -20.02 -7.61 -10.43
C ARG A 102 -18.71 -7.69 -11.22
N LEU A 103 -17.79 -6.73 -11.01
CA LEU A 103 -16.49 -6.76 -11.65
C LEU A 103 -15.71 -8.01 -11.25
N LEU A 104 -15.65 -8.28 -9.94
CA LEU A 104 -14.89 -9.40 -9.39
C LEU A 104 -15.49 -10.76 -9.76
N ASP A 105 -16.82 -10.87 -9.85
CA ASP A 105 -17.48 -12.08 -10.33
C ASP A 105 -17.11 -12.36 -11.78
N ARG A 106 -17.18 -11.32 -12.64
CA ARG A 106 -16.76 -11.42 -14.04
C ARG A 106 -15.28 -11.81 -14.19
N VAL A 107 -14.40 -11.24 -13.37
CA VAL A 107 -12.96 -11.59 -13.35
C VAL A 107 -12.76 -13.05 -12.91
N ALA A 108 -13.52 -13.51 -11.93
CA ALA A 108 -13.42 -14.89 -11.41
C ALA A 108 -13.90 -15.94 -12.43
N GLU A 109 -14.98 -15.65 -13.16
CA GLU A 109 -15.62 -16.53 -14.13
C GLU A 109 -14.88 -16.56 -15.47
N SER A 110 -14.10 -15.54 -15.80
CA SER A 110 -13.41 -15.46 -17.09
C SER A 110 -12.15 -16.33 -17.14
N PRO A 111 -11.93 -17.07 -18.22
CA PRO A 111 -10.65 -17.74 -18.47
C PRO A 111 -9.49 -16.74 -18.54
N ASN A 112 -9.72 -15.59 -19.14
CA ASN A 112 -8.77 -14.46 -19.17
C ASN A 112 -9.31 -13.28 -18.35
N ALA A 113 -8.76 -13.13 -17.18
CA ALA A 113 -9.17 -12.10 -16.23
C ALA A 113 -8.90 -10.65 -16.73
N ILE A 114 -7.92 -10.46 -17.62
CA ILE A 114 -7.63 -9.15 -18.22
C ILE A 114 -8.70 -8.78 -19.24
N ASP A 115 -9.11 -9.71 -20.10
CA ASP A 115 -10.18 -9.47 -21.06
C ASP A 115 -11.51 -9.18 -20.34
N ALA A 116 -11.72 -9.84 -19.17
CA ALA A 116 -12.86 -9.55 -18.32
C ALA A 116 -12.86 -8.11 -17.82
N LEU A 117 -11.69 -7.57 -17.46
CA LEU A 117 -11.52 -6.20 -17.02
C LEU A 117 -11.84 -5.24 -18.17
N SER A 118 -11.20 -5.43 -19.33
CA SER A 118 -11.36 -4.58 -20.51
C SER A 118 -12.79 -4.59 -21.09
N GLY A 119 -13.49 -5.72 -20.97
CA GLY A 119 -14.88 -5.83 -21.38
C GLY A 119 -15.92 -5.40 -20.34
N PHE A 120 -15.51 -4.93 -19.18
CA PHE A 120 -16.44 -4.48 -18.15
C PHE A 120 -16.97 -3.08 -18.47
N ARG A 121 -18.27 -2.87 -18.24
CA ARG A 121 -18.90 -1.54 -18.37
C ARG A 121 -19.00 -0.90 -16.98
N PRO A 122 -18.13 0.10 -16.69
CA PRO A 122 -18.16 0.78 -15.42
C PRO A 122 -19.40 1.67 -15.26
N PRO A 123 -19.74 2.11 -14.05
CA PRO A 123 -20.70 3.19 -13.83
C PRO A 123 -20.31 4.46 -14.59
N ALA A 124 -21.30 5.27 -14.97
CA ALA A 124 -21.06 6.49 -15.76
C ALA A 124 -20.07 7.45 -15.07
N ALA A 125 -20.16 7.61 -13.74
CA ALA A 125 -19.24 8.44 -12.96
C ALA A 125 -17.78 7.93 -12.94
N THR A 126 -17.57 6.66 -13.28
CA THR A 126 -16.24 6.03 -13.35
C THR A 126 -15.64 6.09 -14.76
N ALA A 127 -16.44 6.35 -15.78
CA ALA A 127 -16.04 6.15 -17.19
C ALA A 127 -14.75 6.88 -17.57
N GLU A 128 -14.56 8.12 -17.11
CA GLU A 128 -13.37 8.93 -17.38
C GLU A 128 -12.11 8.35 -16.72
N HIS A 129 -12.26 7.69 -15.57
CA HIS A 129 -11.14 7.10 -14.82
C HIS A 129 -10.85 5.65 -15.21
N TRP A 130 -11.80 5.00 -15.91
CA TRP A 130 -11.72 3.57 -16.19
C TRP A 130 -10.56 3.21 -17.09
N GLN A 131 -10.37 3.95 -18.17
CA GLN A 131 -9.29 3.70 -19.14
C GLN A 131 -7.91 3.81 -18.49
N GLN A 132 -7.71 4.83 -17.63
CA GLN A 132 -6.46 5.01 -16.91
C GLN A 132 -6.25 3.87 -15.90
N PHE A 133 -7.31 3.44 -15.22
CA PHE A 133 -7.28 2.30 -14.31
C PHE A 133 -6.86 1.02 -15.03
N GLU A 134 -7.51 0.67 -16.14
CA GLU A 134 -7.15 -0.50 -16.96
C GLU A 134 -5.68 -0.44 -17.42
N ALA A 135 -5.25 0.70 -17.91
CA ALA A 135 -3.88 0.91 -18.36
C ALA A 135 -2.88 0.68 -17.22
N THR A 136 -3.16 1.21 -16.01
CA THR A 136 -2.32 1.06 -14.84
C THR A 136 -2.21 -0.41 -14.41
N ILE A 137 -3.33 -1.12 -14.27
CA ILE A 137 -3.33 -2.55 -13.96
C ILE A 137 -2.60 -3.36 -15.04
N GLY A 138 -2.82 -3.03 -16.30
CA GLY A 138 -2.14 -3.68 -17.43
C GLY A 138 -0.62 -3.49 -17.41
N MET A 139 -0.12 -2.29 -17.09
CA MET A 139 1.31 -2.02 -16.98
C MET A 139 1.93 -2.79 -15.81
N LEU A 140 1.31 -2.78 -14.64
CA LEU A 140 1.75 -3.52 -13.47
C LEU A 140 1.84 -5.03 -13.75
N ARG A 141 0.83 -5.60 -14.38
CA ARG A 141 0.80 -7.04 -14.68
C ARG A 141 1.84 -7.49 -15.71
N ARG A 142 2.24 -6.62 -16.61
CA ARG A 142 3.32 -6.90 -17.55
C ARG A 142 4.70 -6.69 -16.95
N ASN A 143 4.78 -6.24 -15.70
CA ASN A 143 6.04 -5.84 -15.04
C ASN A 143 6.85 -4.84 -15.89
N ALA A 144 6.13 -3.93 -16.56
CA ALA A 144 6.71 -3.04 -17.57
C ALA A 144 7.66 -1.99 -16.96
N ALA A 145 7.45 -1.63 -15.71
CA ALA A 145 8.27 -0.63 -15.01
C ALA A 145 9.37 -1.25 -14.14
N GLY A 146 9.15 -2.46 -13.63
CA GLY A 146 10.01 -3.08 -12.63
C GLY A 146 9.95 -2.40 -11.25
N TRP A 147 10.36 -3.14 -10.22
CA TRP A 147 10.45 -2.60 -8.88
C TRP A 147 11.68 -1.68 -8.72
N PRO A 148 11.62 -0.51 -8.06
CA PRO A 148 10.46 0.06 -7.31
C PRO A 148 9.53 0.96 -8.15
N SER A 149 9.78 1.15 -9.45
CA SER A 149 9.01 2.07 -10.30
C SER A 149 7.53 1.70 -10.43
N GLU A 150 7.17 0.43 -10.16
CA GLU A 150 5.77 0.00 -10.07
C GLU A 150 5.03 0.72 -8.93
N LEU A 151 5.70 0.93 -7.79
CA LEU A 151 5.12 1.66 -6.67
C LEU A 151 4.88 3.13 -7.05
N ASP A 152 5.82 3.77 -7.73
CA ASP A 152 5.66 5.15 -8.23
C ASP A 152 4.49 5.27 -9.21
N LEU A 153 4.31 4.26 -10.07
CA LEU A 153 3.17 4.21 -10.99
C LEU A 153 1.84 4.18 -10.21
N VAL A 154 1.75 3.34 -9.19
CA VAL A 154 0.55 3.24 -8.35
C VAL A 154 0.32 4.54 -7.57
N CYS A 155 1.34 5.12 -6.97
CA CYS A 155 1.23 6.37 -6.21
C CYS A 155 0.73 7.53 -7.11
N ARG A 156 1.24 7.63 -8.34
CA ARG A 156 0.76 8.63 -9.32
C ARG A 156 -0.70 8.41 -9.69
N TRP A 157 -1.10 7.18 -9.95
CA TRP A 157 -2.49 6.85 -10.25
C TRP A 157 -3.40 7.13 -9.05
N TYR A 158 -2.95 6.82 -7.84
CA TYR A 158 -3.74 6.97 -6.62
C TYR A 158 -3.88 8.42 -6.15
N GLY A 159 -2.93 9.31 -6.50
CA GLY A 159 -2.91 10.71 -6.02
C GLY A 159 -4.25 11.44 -6.17
N PRO A 160 -4.88 11.53 -7.35
CA PRO A 160 -6.19 12.15 -7.52
C PRO A 160 -7.31 11.49 -6.69
N HIS A 161 -7.23 10.18 -6.47
CA HIS A 161 -8.18 9.47 -5.62
C HIS A 161 -7.98 9.79 -4.14
N LEU A 162 -6.73 9.90 -3.70
CA LEU A 162 -6.36 10.30 -2.35
C LEU A 162 -6.94 11.66 -2.00
N GLU A 163 -6.76 12.66 -2.88
CA GLU A 163 -7.28 14.01 -2.71
C GLU A 163 -8.81 14.04 -2.63
N ARG A 164 -9.48 13.19 -3.39
CA ARG A 164 -10.94 13.06 -3.38
C ARG A 164 -11.48 12.39 -2.11
N ILE A 165 -10.74 11.42 -1.57
CA ILE A 165 -11.21 10.56 -0.47
C ILE A 165 -10.87 11.17 0.90
N HIS A 166 -9.77 11.91 1.01
CA HIS A 166 -9.22 12.35 2.28
C HIS A 166 -9.01 13.87 2.33
N GLU A 167 -9.54 14.52 3.36
CA GLU A 167 -9.33 15.95 3.61
C GLU A 167 -7.87 16.29 3.96
N ASP A 168 -7.15 15.35 4.58
CA ASP A 168 -5.75 15.45 4.97
C ASP A 168 -4.78 14.87 3.90
N ALA A 169 -5.13 14.97 2.62
CA ALA A 169 -4.42 14.37 1.50
C ALA A 169 -2.92 14.75 1.46
N ALA A 170 -2.57 16.00 1.76
CA ALA A 170 -1.18 16.45 1.77
C ALA A 170 -0.31 15.70 2.79
N LEU A 171 -0.85 15.42 3.99
CA LEU A 171 -0.16 14.64 5.00
C LEU A 171 0.02 13.18 4.55
N ARG A 172 -1.02 12.60 3.97
CA ARG A 172 -0.99 11.21 3.47
C ARG A 172 -0.08 11.04 2.25
N GLN A 173 0.07 12.10 1.46
CA GLN A 173 1.02 12.11 0.35
C GLN A 173 2.47 12.02 0.84
N ALA A 174 2.81 12.65 1.96
CA ALA A 174 4.11 12.50 2.59
C ALA A 174 4.38 11.06 3.04
N ASP A 175 3.37 10.36 3.56
CA ASP A 175 3.46 8.92 3.90
C ASP A 175 3.71 8.06 2.64
N LEU A 176 3.07 8.38 1.50
CA LEU A 176 3.31 7.65 0.24
C LEU A 176 4.73 7.89 -0.30
N LEU A 177 5.26 9.10 -0.19
CA LEU A 177 6.65 9.39 -0.54
C LEU A 177 7.61 8.60 0.34
N GLN A 178 7.33 8.50 1.63
CA GLN A 178 8.10 7.69 2.55
C GLN A 178 8.03 6.19 2.19
N LEU A 179 6.86 5.68 1.82
CA LEU A 179 6.71 4.31 1.35
C LEU A 179 7.60 4.05 0.11
N ALA A 180 7.61 4.98 -0.85
CA ALA A 180 8.44 4.88 -2.04
C ALA A 180 9.93 4.91 -1.71
N GLN A 181 10.35 5.74 -0.74
CA GLN A 181 11.73 5.78 -0.26
C GLN A 181 12.15 4.46 0.39
N ILE A 182 11.32 3.89 1.27
CA ILE A 182 11.58 2.60 1.92
C ILE A 182 11.68 1.47 0.87
N ALA A 183 10.85 1.51 -0.17
CA ALA A 183 10.81 0.50 -1.21
C ALA A 183 12.04 0.52 -2.14
N SER A 184 12.79 1.63 -2.19
CA SER A 184 13.99 1.80 -3.02
C SER A 184 15.29 1.42 -2.31
N THR A 185 15.23 1.04 -1.03
CA THR A 185 16.37 0.57 -0.21
C THR A 185 16.35 -0.95 -0.08
#